data_86c55b31c9c70086eeae1d48abeb68f2
#
_entry.id   86c55b31c9c70086eeae1d48abeb68f2
#
_cell.length_a   1.000
_cell.length_b   1.000
_cell.length_c   1.000
_cell.angle_alpha   90.00
_cell.angle_beta   90.00
_cell.angle_gamma   90.00
#
_symmetry.space_group_name_H-M   'P 1'
#
loop_
_entity.id
_entity.type
_entity.pdbx_description
1 polymer ?
#
loop_
_entity_poly.entity_id
_entity_poly.type
_entity_poly.pdbx_seq_one_letter_code
_entity_poly.pdbx_strand_id
1 'polypeptide(L)'
;MAQKRSRKVLIIFSDFYPEISANLINGAESYLKSNNFLFDKIRVDGSLEIPFLLHKFKNDYSGFIALGCIVKGETDHYDVVKNISLNEIYSFVYKNTLPLGSAILTVNNLKQAVERSDIKKKNFGGKAAMVCCNLIKTLKL
;
A
#
# COMPACT_ATOMS: atom_id res chain seq x y z
N MET A 1 16.49 23.61 9.32
CA MET A 1 15.69 22.77 10.25
C MET A 1 14.83 21.80 9.45
N ALA A 2 14.91 20.52 9.76
CA ALA A 2 14.04 19.56 9.15
C ALA A 2 12.59 19.81 9.57
N GLN A 3 11.68 19.95 8.62
CA GLN A 3 10.25 20.03 8.91
C GLN A 3 9.81 18.73 9.60
N LYS A 4 9.12 18.84 10.72
CA LYS A 4 8.46 17.71 11.32
C LYS A 4 7.41 17.19 10.35
N ARG A 5 7.57 15.97 9.88
CA ARG A 5 6.54 15.30 9.10
C ARG A 5 5.30 15.08 9.95
N SER A 6 4.13 15.23 9.38
CA SER A 6 2.89 14.83 10.00
C SER A 6 2.97 13.35 10.39
N ARG A 7 2.54 12.99 11.61
CA ARG A 7 2.46 11.59 12.03
C ARG A 7 1.27 10.87 11.39
N LYS A 8 0.98 11.17 10.16
CA LYS A 8 -0.04 10.51 9.37
C LYS A 8 0.57 9.57 8.37
N VAL A 9 -0.16 8.50 8.11
CA VAL A 9 0.13 7.55 7.05
C VAL A 9 -0.84 7.80 5.90
N LEU A 10 -0.35 7.72 4.67
CA LEU A 10 -1.22 7.80 3.50
C LEU A 10 -1.44 6.40 2.94
N ILE A 11 -2.70 5.97 2.88
CA ILE A 11 -3.09 4.75 2.19
C ILE A 11 -3.44 5.12 0.75
N ILE A 12 -2.70 4.54 -0.20
CA ILE A 12 -2.96 4.71 -1.64
C ILE A 12 -3.48 3.37 -2.15
N PHE A 13 -4.68 3.37 -2.70
CA PHE A 13 -5.31 2.11 -3.09
C PHE A 13 -5.97 2.19 -4.47
N SER A 14 -5.94 1.07 -5.19
CA SER A 14 -6.77 0.85 -6.36
C SER A 14 -7.91 -0.08 -5.98
N ASP A 15 -9.09 0.13 -6.58
CA ASP A 15 -10.28 -0.66 -6.28
C ASP A 15 -10.83 -1.37 -7.52
N PHE A 16 -9.94 -1.79 -8.40
CA PHE A 16 -10.32 -2.54 -9.60
C PHE A 16 -11.13 -3.79 -9.24
N TYR A 17 -10.81 -4.42 -8.11
CA TYR A 17 -11.58 -5.50 -7.50
C TYR A 17 -12.10 -5.01 -6.15
N PRO A 18 -13.33 -4.44 -6.11
CA PRO A 18 -13.81 -3.72 -4.91
C PRO A 18 -13.83 -4.54 -3.62
N GLU A 19 -14.20 -5.82 -3.69
CA GLU A 19 -14.23 -6.69 -2.50
C GLU A 19 -12.82 -6.88 -1.93
N ILE A 20 -11.85 -7.13 -2.80
CA ILE A 20 -10.45 -7.31 -2.40
C ILE A 20 -9.90 -6.01 -1.81
N SER A 21 -10.18 -4.90 -2.47
CA SER A 21 -9.76 -3.58 -2.00
C SER A 21 -10.35 -3.28 -0.62
N ALA A 22 -11.63 -3.54 -0.41
CA ALA A 22 -12.28 -3.32 0.88
C ALA A 22 -11.61 -4.15 1.98
N ASN A 23 -11.29 -5.41 1.71
CA ASN A 23 -10.61 -6.27 2.68
C ASN A 23 -9.22 -5.72 3.03
N LEU A 24 -8.46 -5.31 2.03
CA LEU A 24 -7.11 -4.76 2.25
C LEU A 24 -7.17 -3.46 3.06
N ILE A 25 -8.09 -2.57 2.71
CA ILE A 25 -8.27 -1.30 3.42
C ILE A 25 -8.69 -1.56 4.86
N ASN A 26 -9.66 -2.45 5.08
CA ASN A 26 -10.12 -2.76 6.43
C ASN A 26 -9.02 -3.31 7.31
N GLY A 27 -8.16 -4.18 6.77
CA GLY A 27 -7.01 -4.72 7.50
C GLY A 27 -6.02 -3.64 7.86
N ALA A 28 -5.67 -2.79 6.90
CA ALA A 28 -4.73 -1.68 7.12
C ALA A 28 -5.27 -0.69 8.15
N GLU A 29 -6.53 -0.25 8.00
CA GLU A 29 -7.15 0.69 8.93
C GLU A 29 -7.25 0.14 10.34
N SER A 30 -7.61 -1.12 10.48
CA SER A 30 -7.70 -1.78 11.78
C SER A 30 -6.36 -1.75 12.51
N TYR A 31 -5.28 -2.06 11.82
CA TYR A 31 -3.94 -2.01 12.40
C TYR A 31 -3.55 -0.58 12.80
N LEU A 32 -3.78 0.39 11.90
CA LEU A 32 -3.43 1.79 12.17
C LEU A 32 -4.19 2.34 13.37
N LYS A 33 -5.48 2.08 13.46
CA LYS A 33 -6.32 2.53 14.60
C LYS A 33 -5.86 1.90 15.90
N SER A 34 -5.57 0.60 15.90
CA SER A 34 -5.11 -0.12 17.10
C SER A 34 -3.75 0.36 17.60
N ASN A 35 -2.94 0.95 16.73
CA ASN A 35 -1.61 1.43 17.07
C ASN A 35 -1.52 2.96 17.10
N ASN A 36 -2.67 3.63 17.13
CA ASN A 36 -2.77 5.09 17.30
C ASN A 36 -2.11 5.91 16.19
N PHE A 37 -2.17 5.42 14.96
CA PHE A 37 -1.72 6.16 13.78
C PHE A 37 -2.90 6.85 13.12
N LEU A 38 -2.74 8.13 12.81
CA LEU A 38 -3.66 8.85 11.95
C LEU A 38 -3.37 8.50 10.49
N PHE A 39 -4.39 8.55 9.65
CA PHE A 39 -4.20 8.23 8.24
C PHE A 39 -5.21 8.95 7.35
N ASP A 40 -4.82 9.12 6.10
CA ASP A 40 -5.69 9.53 5.01
C ASP A 40 -5.70 8.43 3.95
N LYS A 41 -6.71 8.43 3.09
CA LYS A 41 -6.84 7.48 1.98
C LYS A 41 -7.04 8.22 0.67
N ILE A 42 -6.35 7.79 -0.36
CA ILE A 42 -6.55 8.30 -1.72
C ILE A 42 -6.67 7.12 -2.68
N ARG A 43 -7.72 7.15 -3.47
CA ARG A 43 -7.96 6.16 -4.51
C ARG A 43 -7.21 6.53 -5.79
N VAL A 44 -6.65 5.50 -6.47
CA VAL A 44 -6.11 5.63 -7.82
C VAL A 44 -6.79 4.62 -8.74
N ASP A 45 -6.71 4.83 -10.05
CA ASP A 45 -7.37 3.95 -11.01
C ASP A 45 -6.70 2.59 -11.11
N GLY A 46 -5.39 2.52 -10.96
CA GLY A 46 -4.64 1.28 -11.01
C GLY A 46 -3.29 1.41 -10.33
N SER A 47 -2.56 0.29 -10.25
CA SER A 47 -1.27 0.26 -9.57
C SER A 47 -0.21 1.12 -10.26
N LEU A 48 -0.33 1.33 -11.58
CA LEU A 48 0.59 2.21 -12.31
C LEU A 48 0.51 3.67 -11.89
N GLU A 49 -0.58 4.09 -11.26
CA GLU A 49 -0.79 5.47 -10.83
C GLU A 49 -0.29 5.73 -9.40
N ILE A 50 0.04 4.68 -8.65
CA ILE A 50 0.53 4.83 -7.27
C ILE A 50 1.79 5.70 -7.18
N PRO A 51 2.80 5.52 -8.05
CA PRO A 51 4.01 6.34 -7.96
C PRO A 51 3.76 7.85 -8.05
N PHE A 52 2.75 8.29 -8.82
CA PHE A 52 2.41 9.71 -8.87
C PHE A 52 2.12 10.30 -7.50
N LEU A 53 1.39 9.56 -6.67
CA LEU A 53 1.01 10.03 -5.34
C LEU A 53 2.19 9.98 -4.37
N LEU A 54 3.07 9.00 -4.50
CA LEU A 54 4.30 8.96 -3.71
C LEU A 54 5.17 10.18 -3.99
N HIS A 55 5.34 10.53 -5.27
CA HIS A 55 6.10 11.72 -5.66
C HIS A 55 5.45 13.00 -5.13
N LYS A 56 4.13 13.11 -5.24
CA LYS A 56 3.40 14.29 -4.82
C LYS A 56 3.45 14.50 -3.32
N PHE A 57 3.28 13.43 -2.54
CA PHE A 57 3.05 13.51 -1.10
C PHE A 57 4.23 13.06 -0.24
N LYS A 58 5.40 12.86 -0.82
CA LYS A 58 6.57 12.32 -0.13
C LYS A 58 6.96 13.09 1.14
N ASN A 59 6.70 14.39 1.18
CA ASN A 59 7.06 15.24 2.32
C ASN A 59 5.91 15.47 3.30
N ASP A 60 4.71 14.99 2.98
CA ASP A 60 3.50 15.33 3.72
C ASP A 60 3.07 14.24 4.70
N TYR A 61 3.62 13.04 4.60
CA TYR A 61 3.26 11.90 5.43
C TYR A 61 4.51 11.22 5.98
N SER A 62 4.35 10.59 7.15
CA SER A 62 5.43 9.83 7.78
C SER A 62 5.67 8.48 7.11
N GLY A 63 4.67 7.94 6.46
CA GLY A 63 4.76 6.67 5.77
C GLY A 63 3.60 6.46 4.82
N PHE A 64 3.73 5.40 4.03
CA PHE A 64 2.79 5.09 2.95
C PHE A 64 2.40 3.63 2.99
N ILE A 65 1.15 3.34 2.62
CA ILE A 65 0.66 1.98 2.44
C ILE A 65 0.07 1.91 1.03
N ALA A 66 0.60 1.01 0.22
CA ALA A 66 0.13 0.80 -1.15
C ALA A 66 -0.69 -0.48 -1.22
N LEU A 67 -1.94 -0.37 -1.64
CA LEU A 67 -2.87 -1.50 -1.72
C LEU A 67 -3.42 -1.62 -3.14
N GLY A 68 -3.48 -2.85 -3.63
CA GLY A 68 -4.03 -3.15 -4.95
C GLY A 68 -4.08 -4.64 -5.22
N CYS A 69 -4.56 -5.00 -6.40
CA CYS A 69 -4.63 -6.40 -6.80
C CYS A 69 -4.49 -6.52 -8.31
N ILE A 70 -3.55 -7.31 -8.73
CA ILE A 70 -3.29 -7.62 -10.13
C ILE A 70 -3.46 -9.12 -10.31
N VAL A 71 -4.42 -9.52 -11.14
CA VAL A 71 -4.75 -10.93 -11.36
C VAL A 71 -4.23 -11.38 -12.73
N LYS A 72 -3.39 -12.41 -12.71
CA LYS A 72 -2.86 -13.00 -13.94
C LYS A 72 -3.98 -13.59 -14.78
N GLY A 73 -3.97 -13.28 -16.08
CA GLY A 73 -5.00 -13.75 -17.02
C GLY A 73 -6.22 -12.85 -17.12
N GLU A 74 -6.41 -11.90 -16.18
CA GLU A 74 -7.48 -10.91 -16.26
C GLU A 74 -7.05 -9.68 -17.08
N THR A 75 -5.76 -9.60 -17.41
CA THR A 75 -5.20 -8.57 -18.27
C THR A 75 -4.07 -9.17 -19.10
N ASP A 76 -3.97 -8.73 -20.35
CA ASP A 76 -2.87 -9.12 -21.25
C ASP A 76 -1.54 -8.50 -20.82
N HIS A 77 -1.57 -7.54 -19.89
CA HIS A 77 -0.40 -6.78 -19.46
C HIS A 77 -0.01 -7.03 -18.01
N TYR A 78 -0.36 -8.20 -17.46
CA TYR A 78 -0.08 -8.53 -16.06
C TYR A 78 1.38 -8.29 -15.68
N ASP A 79 2.32 -8.86 -16.42
CA ASP A 79 3.74 -8.74 -16.10
C ASP A 79 4.23 -7.30 -16.24
N VAL A 80 3.72 -6.56 -17.23
CA VAL A 80 4.09 -5.16 -17.44
C VAL A 80 3.60 -4.30 -16.27
N VAL A 81 2.33 -4.42 -15.91
CA VAL A 81 1.74 -3.65 -14.80
C VAL A 81 2.45 -3.97 -13.49
N LYS A 82 2.64 -5.26 -13.21
CA LYS A 82 3.32 -5.72 -12.00
C LYS A 82 4.75 -5.16 -11.92
N ASN A 83 5.54 -5.35 -12.97
CA ASN A 83 6.95 -5.01 -12.95
C ASN A 83 7.17 -3.50 -12.92
N ILE A 84 6.44 -2.74 -13.73
CA ILE A 84 6.60 -1.28 -13.75
C ILE A 84 6.15 -0.69 -12.42
N SER A 85 4.98 -1.09 -11.91
CA SER A 85 4.45 -0.55 -10.66
C SER A 85 5.39 -0.80 -9.50
N LEU A 86 5.76 -2.07 -9.28
CA LEU A 86 6.56 -2.45 -8.11
C LEU A 86 7.98 -1.90 -8.20
N ASN A 87 8.60 -1.95 -9.38
CA ASN A 87 9.95 -1.43 -9.54
C ASN A 87 10.02 0.07 -9.26
N GLU A 88 9.07 0.83 -9.81
CA GLU A 88 9.03 2.28 -9.59
C GLU A 88 8.72 2.64 -8.15
N ILE A 89 7.74 1.97 -7.54
CA ILE A 89 7.37 2.20 -6.15
C ILE A 89 8.57 1.98 -5.23
N TYR A 90 9.22 0.82 -5.31
CA TYR A 90 10.32 0.49 -4.41
C TYR A 90 11.57 1.31 -4.70
N SER A 91 11.90 1.56 -5.97
CA SER A 91 13.00 2.44 -6.32
C SER A 91 12.84 3.82 -5.70
N PHE A 92 11.64 4.38 -5.81
CA PHE A 92 11.35 5.72 -5.26
C PHE A 92 11.43 5.76 -3.73
N VAL A 93 10.81 4.80 -3.05
CA VAL A 93 10.82 4.81 -1.59
C VAL A 93 12.20 4.54 -1.00
N TYR A 94 12.99 3.68 -1.63
CA TYR A 94 14.38 3.45 -1.19
C TYR A 94 15.22 4.70 -1.36
N LYS A 95 15.12 5.35 -2.52
CA LYS A 95 15.89 6.57 -2.82
C LYS A 95 15.57 7.70 -1.84
N ASN A 96 14.30 7.80 -1.42
CA ASN A 96 13.83 8.89 -0.56
C ASN A 96 13.69 8.47 0.90
N THR A 97 14.06 7.25 1.24
CA THR A 97 13.94 6.70 2.60
C THR A 97 12.53 6.89 3.17
N LEU A 98 11.54 6.47 2.38
CA LEU A 98 10.14 6.57 2.77
C LEU A 98 9.65 5.24 3.34
N PRO A 99 9.10 5.22 4.56
CA PRO A 99 8.46 4.01 5.07
C PRO A 99 7.30 3.58 4.16
N LEU A 100 7.37 2.35 3.69
CA LEU A 100 6.33 1.78 2.83
C LEU A 100 5.94 0.40 3.31
N GLY A 101 4.65 0.19 3.48
CA GLY A 101 4.05 -1.14 3.55
C GLY A 101 3.25 -1.37 2.27
N SER A 102 3.47 -2.49 1.61
CA SER A 102 2.80 -2.77 0.34
C SER A 102 2.03 -4.09 0.40
N ALA A 103 0.78 -4.04 -0.02
CA ALA A 103 -0.03 -5.22 -0.33
C ALA A 103 -0.68 -5.02 -1.70
N ILE A 104 0.15 -4.87 -2.71
CA ILE A 104 -0.27 -4.96 -4.10
C ILE A 104 -0.22 -6.44 -4.44
N LEU A 105 -1.37 -7.09 -4.34
CA LEU A 105 -1.47 -8.53 -4.57
C LEU A 105 -1.21 -8.84 -6.04
N THR A 106 -0.32 -9.79 -6.28
CA THR A 106 -0.03 -10.30 -7.61
C THR A 106 -0.36 -11.79 -7.60
N VAL A 107 -1.54 -12.13 -8.06
CA VAL A 107 -2.12 -13.46 -7.87
C VAL A 107 -2.49 -14.11 -9.19
N ASN A 108 -2.60 -15.45 -9.16
CA ASN A 108 -3.01 -16.21 -10.33
C ASN A 108 -4.53 -16.19 -10.55
N ASN A 109 -5.31 -16.02 -9.48
CA ASN A 109 -6.77 -16.02 -9.53
C ASN A 109 -7.35 -15.23 -8.34
N LEU A 110 -8.65 -14.93 -8.42
CA LEU A 110 -9.34 -14.17 -7.37
C LEU A 110 -9.42 -14.92 -6.05
N LYS A 111 -9.46 -16.24 -6.07
CA LYS A 111 -9.47 -17.05 -4.84
C LYS A 111 -8.23 -16.78 -4.00
N GLN A 112 -7.05 -16.69 -4.64
CA GLN A 112 -5.82 -16.33 -3.94
C GLN A 112 -5.89 -14.91 -3.38
N ALA A 113 -6.51 -13.98 -4.11
CA ALA A 113 -6.67 -12.61 -3.65
C ALA A 113 -7.56 -12.54 -2.40
N VAL A 114 -8.67 -13.28 -2.39
CA VAL A 114 -9.55 -13.35 -1.21
C VAL A 114 -8.78 -13.88 -0.01
N GLU A 115 -8.06 -14.99 -0.16
CA GLU A 115 -7.29 -15.59 0.93
C GLU A 115 -6.25 -14.63 1.51
N ARG A 116 -5.56 -13.90 0.65
CA ARG A 116 -4.50 -12.96 1.08
C ARG A 116 -5.07 -11.67 1.65
N SER A 117 -6.23 -11.22 1.19
CA SER A 117 -6.83 -9.95 1.63
C SER A 117 -7.72 -10.09 2.87
N ASP A 118 -8.37 -11.23 3.07
CA ASP A 118 -9.31 -11.43 4.17
C ASP A 118 -8.58 -11.30 5.51
N ILE A 119 -9.11 -10.44 6.40
CA ILE A 119 -8.55 -10.20 7.74
C ILE A 119 -8.49 -11.50 8.55
N LYS A 120 -9.49 -12.36 8.39
CA LYS A 120 -9.57 -13.65 9.10
C LYS A 120 -8.65 -14.71 8.52
N LYS A 121 -7.99 -14.43 7.41
CA LYS A 121 -7.05 -15.35 6.75
C LYS A 121 -5.66 -14.75 6.80
N LYS A 122 -5.06 -14.40 5.66
CA LYS A 122 -3.68 -13.91 5.65
C LYS A 122 -3.53 -12.42 5.98
N ASN A 123 -4.60 -11.64 5.86
CA ASN A 123 -4.61 -10.24 6.26
C ASN A 123 -3.42 -9.42 5.74
N PHE A 124 -3.17 -9.46 4.45
CA PHE A 124 -2.02 -8.75 3.87
C PHE A 124 -2.13 -7.23 4.03
N GLY A 125 -3.35 -6.68 4.06
CA GLY A 125 -3.54 -5.25 4.34
C GLY A 125 -3.03 -4.85 5.72
N GLY A 126 -3.37 -5.65 6.74
CA GLY A 126 -2.87 -5.44 8.10
C GLY A 126 -1.36 -5.59 8.20
N LYS A 127 -0.80 -6.59 7.49
CA LYS A 127 0.66 -6.79 7.45
C LYS A 127 1.38 -5.63 6.80
N ALA A 128 0.82 -5.07 5.73
CA ALA A 128 1.38 -3.88 5.07
C ALA A 128 1.42 -2.69 6.04
N ALA A 129 0.32 -2.47 6.76
CA ALA A 129 0.28 -1.40 7.77
C ALA A 129 1.31 -1.62 8.86
N MET A 130 1.48 -2.86 9.34
CA MET A 130 2.48 -3.20 10.34
C MET A 130 3.89 -2.88 9.85
N VAL A 131 4.23 -3.25 8.63
CA VAL A 131 5.55 -2.96 8.04
C VAL A 131 5.79 -1.46 7.98
N CYS A 132 4.81 -0.70 7.50
CA CYS A 132 4.91 0.76 7.42
C CYS A 132 5.16 1.38 8.81
N CYS A 133 4.37 0.98 9.81
CA CYS A 133 4.49 1.51 11.16
C CYS A 133 5.83 1.14 11.81
N ASN A 134 6.29 -0.09 11.60
CA ASN A 134 7.59 -0.54 12.12
C ASN A 134 8.73 0.27 11.51
N LEU A 135 8.65 0.56 10.20
CA LEU A 135 9.66 1.40 9.54
C LEU A 135 9.65 2.83 10.07
N ILE A 136 8.47 3.41 10.30
CA ILE A 136 8.37 4.76 10.88
C ILE A 136 9.07 4.80 12.23
N LYS A 137 8.83 3.80 13.08
CA LYS A 137 9.45 3.71 14.41
C LYS A 137 10.96 3.51 14.31
N THR A 138 11.40 2.59 13.47
CA THR A 138 12.83 2.27 13.29
C THR A 138 13.60 3.47 12.76
N LEU A 139 13.03 4.20 11.82
CA LEU A 139 13.65 5.37 11.22
C LEU A 139 13.42 6.65 12.00
N LYS A 140 12.62 6.59 13.08
CA LYS A 140 12.30 7.72 13.96
C LYS A 140 11.64 8.88 13.21
N LEU A 141 10.69 8.53 12.37
CA LEU A 141 9.96 9.50 11.55
C LEU A 141 8.59 9.84 12.11
#